data_5b82a8d9c83148038601fcedb0e4e396
#
_entry.id   5b82a8d9c83148038601fcedb0e4e396
#
_cell.length_a   1.000
_cell.length_b   1.000
_cell.length_c   1.000
_cell.angle_alpha   90.00
_cell.angle_beta   90.00
_cell.angle_gamma   90.00
#
_symmetry.space_group_name_H-M   'P 1'
#
loop_
_entity.id
_entity.type
_entity.pdbx_description
1 polymer ?
#
loop_
_entity_poly.entity_id
_entity_poly.type
_entity_poly.pdbx_seq_one_letter_code
_entity_poly.pdbx_strand_id
1 'polypeptide(L)'
;MSIMPPGVARYHAAVTSLYTSRTLFFVTGCAKSGTTWVQILLNAHPEVSCIGEGHLPNYLLPMLRQAVDHHSALITHKNATVFQELPGCPQFTDEQTNYLLSSAIALLLMTPPKASTAHAIGERTPDNHTSFPLLAALFPAARFIHVVRDGRDCTTSTWFHNKRIDPEEQARDFASLQEFVEPAARHWSTVVAECLAWSETQPGRCMLVRYEDLVEQPDDALRKLFGFLAVAASESVVARCRQAGAFETLSRGRPAGQEDRMSLFRRGLPGDWHNHFSAADGVRFLAIAGPILARLGYT
;
A
#
# COMPACT_ATOMS: atom_id res chain seq x y z
N MET A 1 -10.64 -4.70 40.37
CA MET A 1 -9.79 -5.63 39.59
C MET A 1 -10.42 -5.77 38.20
N SER A 2 -9.63 -5.65 37.13
CA SER A 2 -10.14 -5.87 35.76
C SER A 2 -10.46 -7.34 35.56
N ILE A 3 -11.68 -7.64 35.06
CA ILE A 3 -12.11 -9.02 34.73
C ILE A 3 -11.43 -9.50 33.42
N MET A 4 -10.81 -8.58 32.70
CA MET A 4 -10.18 -8.86 31.40
C MET A 4 -8.78 -9.49 31.60
N PRO A 5 -8.47 -10.61 30.94
CA PRO A 5 -7.13 -11.19 30.96
C PRO A 5 -6.05 -10.16 30.52
N PRO A 6 -4.86 -10.16 31.14
CA PRO A 6 -3.83 -9.14 30.86
C PRO A 6 -3.46 -9.01 29.37
N GLY A 7 -3.41 -10.11 28.63
CA GLY A 7 -3.16 -10.11 27.19
C GLY A 7 -4.25 -9.41 26.41
N VAL A 8 -5.51 -9.67 26.72
CA VAL A 8 -6.68 -9.05 26.08
C VAL A 8 -6.73 -7.57 26.40
N ALA A 9 -6.49 -7.19 27.67
CA ALA A 9 -6.45 -5.78 28.09
C ALA A 9 -5.38 -4.98 27.31
N ARG A 10 -4.20 -5.57 27.11
CA ARG A 10 -3.14 -4.95 26.31
C ARG A 10 -3.55 -4.70 24.86
N TYR A 11 -4.13 -5.69 24.19
CA TYR A 11 -4.58 -5.55 22.81
C TYR A 11 -5.75 -4.58 22.69
N HIS A 12 -6.69 -4.61 23.62
CA HIS A 12 -7.80 -3.66 23.65
C HIS A 12 -7.28 -2.21 23.75
N ALA A 13 -6.36 -1.94 24.69
CA ALA A 13 -5.75 -0.62 24.83
C ALA A 13 -5.00 -0.19 23.55
N ALA A 14 -4.26 -1.10 22.90
CA ALA A 14 -3.55 -0.83 21.67
C ALA A 14 -4.51 -0.46 20.53
N VAL A 15 -5.56 -1.24 20.31
CA VAL A 15 -6.60 -0.97 19.30
C VAL A 15 -7.30 0.37 19.60
N THR A 16 -7.69 0.61 20.84
CA THR A 16 -8.31 1.89 21.24
C THR A 16 -7.39 3.07 20.94
N SER A 17 -6.09 2.97 21.24
CA SER A 17 -5.13 4.05 20.96
C SER A 17 -5.02 4.37 19.47
N LEU A 18 -5.14 3.37 18.58
CA LEU A 18 -5.12 3.58 17.14
C LEU A 18 -6.29 4.46 16.67
N TYR A 19 -7.48 4.25 17.23
CA TYR A 19 -8.66 5.03 16.87
C TYR A 19 -8.68 6.46 17.46
N THR A 20 -8.03 6.68 18.59
CA THR A 20 -8.20 7.92 19.38
C THR A 20 -7.04 8.89 19.31
N SER A 21 -5.81 8.43 19.04
CA SER A 21 -4.61 9.22 19.21
C SER A 21 -3.52 9.00 18.16
N ARG A 22 -3.76 8.18 17.14
CA ARG A 22 -2.76 7.85 16.11
C ARG A 22 -3.21 8.31 14.72
N THR A 23 -2.25 8.64 13.88
CA THR A 23 -2.50 8.82 12.45
C THR A 23 -2.42 7.46 11.77
N LEU A 24 -3.56 6.94 11.28
CA LEU A 24 -3.58 5.72 10.48
C LEU A 24 -3.38 6.05 9.00
N PHE A 25 -2.56 5.26 8.29
CA PHE A 25 -2.36 5.46 6.87
C PHE A 25 -2.20 4.13 6.10
N PHE A 26 -2.55 4.19 4.80
CA PHE A 26 -2.35 3.09 3.86
C PHE A 26 -1.56 3.58 2.66
N VAL A 27 -0.53 2.81 2.28
CA VAL A 27 0.29 3.08 1.10
C VAL A 27 -0.11 2.15 -0.02
N THR A 28 -0.30 2.71 -1.21
CA THR A 28 -0.65 2.00 -2.44
C THR A 28 0.20 2.49 -3.61
N GLY A 29 0.08 1.82 -4.73
CA GLY A 29 0.67 2.21 -6.02
C GLY A 29 0.81 1.02 -6.95
N CYS A 30 0.94 1.28 -8.24
CA CYS A 30 1.22 0.20 -9.18
C CYS A 30 2.47 -0.57 -8.72
N ALA A 31 2.49 -1.87 -8.94
CA ALA A 31 3.66 -2.69 -8.66
C ALA A 31 4.93 -2.03 -9.24
N LYS A 32 6.03 -2.05 -8.47
CA LYS A 32 7.34 -1.45 -8.83
C LYS A 32 7.36 0.09 -8.93
N SER A 33 6.33 0.80 -8.47
CA SER A 33 6.35 2.27 -8.35
C SER A 33 7.23 2.79 -7.20
N GLY A 34 7.76 1.90 -6.34
CA GLY A 34 8.61 2.29 -5.21
C GLY A 34 7.91 2.26 -3.85
N THR A 35 6.75 1.63 -3.72
CA THR A 35 6.00 1.51 -2.45
C THR A 35 6.86 0.89 -1.33
N THR A 36 7.67 -0.13 -1.63
CA THR A 36 8.62 -0.74 -0.67
C THR A 36 9.68 0.26 -0.20
N TRP A 37 10.18 1.10 -1.10
CA TRP A 37 11.14 2.13 -0.76
C TRP A 37 10.53 3.20 0.15
N VAL A 38 9.31 3.66 -0.17
CA VAL A 38 8.55 4.58 0.71
C VAL A 38 8.33 3.96 2.09
N GLN A 39 8.00 2.67 2.19
CA GLN A 39 7.88 1.97 3.48
C GLN A 39 9.19 1.99 4.28
N ILE A 40 10.35 1.80 3.63
CA ILE A 40 11.67 1.84 4.27
C ILE A 40 11.96 3.24 4.80
N LEU A 41 11.71 4.28 3.98
CA LEU A 41 11.86 5.68 4.37
C LEU A 41 10.97 6.01 5.58
N LEU A 42 9.70 5.60 5.56
CA LEU A 42 8.76 5.78 6.66
C LEU A 42 9.20 5.04 7.92
N ASN A 43 9.67 3.80 7.81
CA ASN A 43 10.12 3.04 8.98
C ASN A 43 11.43 3.54 9.58
N ALA A 44 12.24 4.31 8.87
CA ALA A 44 13.41 4.96 9.43
C ALA A 44 13.04 6.16 10.33
N HIS A 45 11.83 6.73 10.17
CA HIS A 45 11.32 7.81 11.01
C HIS A 45 11.00 7.30 12.41
N PRO A 46 11.41 7.98 13.51
CA PRO A 46 11.21 7.47 14.88
C PRO A 46 9.74 7.31 15.28
N GLU A 47 8.86 8.16 14.76
CA GLU A 47 7.44 8.21 15.10
C GLU A 47 6.53 7.46 14.11
N VAL A 48 7.07 6.70 13.16
CA VAL A 48 6.28 5.99 12.13
C VAL A 48 6.52 4.48 12.21
N SER A 49 5.45 3.70 12.20
CA SER A 49 5.47 2.25 12.05
C SER A 49 4.63 1.85 10.83
N CYS A 50 5.24 1.25 9.82
CA CYS A 50 4.57 0.80 8.60
C CYS A 50 4.90 -0.67 8.35
N ILE A 51 3.91 -1.55 8.44
CA ILE A 51 4.09 -2.97 8.08
C ILE A 51 4.14 -3.14 6.56
N GLY A 52 4.72 -4.24 6.10
CA GLY A 52 4.78 -4.60 4.69
C GLY A 52 3.49 -5.22 4.17
N GLU A 53 3.58 -5.89 3.04
CA GLU A 53 2.45 -6.47 2.30
C GLU A 53 1.65 -7.46 3.15
N GLY A 54 0.75 -6.91 3.98
CA GLY A 54 -0.16 -7.68 4.80
C GLY A 54 -1.35 -8.23 4.02
N HIS A 55 -1.66 -7.64 2.86
CA HIS A 55 -2.84 -7.95 2.04
C HIS A 55 -4.13 -8.01 2.87
N LEU A 56 -4.22 -7.14 3.89
CA LEU A 56 -5.26 -7.21 4.91
C LEU A 56 -6.66 -7.00 4.31
N PRO A 57 -6.90 -5.94 3.47
CA PRO A 57 -8.22 -5.74 2.91
C PRO A 57 -8.55 -6.73 1.78
N ASN A 58 -7.55 -7.30 1.10
CA ASN A 58 -7.75 -8.10 -0.10
C ASN A 58 -7.92 -9.60 0.19
N TYR A 59 -7.29 -10.10 1.27
CA TYR A 59 -7.38 -11.52 1.65
C TYR A 59 -8.04 -11.72 3.01
N LEU A 60 -7.58 -11.03 4.05
CA LEU A 60 -8.07 -11.28 5.41
C LEU A 60 -9.53 -10.84 5.58
N LEU A 61 -9.87 -9.61 5.18
CA LEU A 61 -11.22 -9.09 5.42
C LEU A 61 -12.31 -9.82 4.65
N PRO A 62 -12.15 -10.21 3.37
CA PRO A 62 -13.15 -11.02 2.67
C PRO A 62 -13.45 -12.35 3.37
N MET A 63 -12.43 -13.04 3.88
CA MET A 63 -12.60 -14.30 4.60
C MET A 63 -13.34 -14.11 5.93
N LEU A 64 -12.98 -13.08 6.70
CA LEU A 64 -13.69 -12.75 7.94
C LEU A 64 -15.13 -12.34 7.68
N ARG A 65 -15.40 -11.53 6.65
CA ARG A 65 -16.73 -11.15 6.24
C ARG A 65 -17.56 -12.36 5.87
N GLN A 66 -17.01 -13.25 5.05
CA GLN A 66 -17.68 -14.50 4.65
C GLN A 66 -18.06 -15.36 5.87
N ALA A 67 -17.19 -15.46 6.88
CA ALA A 67 -17.50 -16.20 8.10
C ALA A 67 -18.69 -15.59 8.87
N VAL A 68 -18.72 -14.26 8.98
CA VAL A 68 -19.84 -13.53 9.62
C VAL A 68 -21.13 -13.70 8.83
N ASP A 69 -21.09 -13.56 7.51
CA ASP A 69 -22.25 -13.70 6.63
C ASP A 69 -22.82 -15.12 6.66
N HIS A 70 -21.95 -16.14 6.66
CA HIS A 70 -22.36 -17.54 6.80
C HIS A 70 -23.05 -17.81 8.14
N HIS A 71 -22.48 -17.32 9.25
CA HIS A 71 -23.11 -17.42 10.56
C HIS A 71 -24.48 -16.73 10.58
N SER A 72 -24.57 -15.52 10.04
CA SER A 72 -25.81 -14.75 9.99
C SER A 72 -26.90 -15.46 9.18
N ALA A 73 -26.54 -16.06 8.04
CA ALA A 73 -27.46 -16.86 7.23
C ALA A 73 -27.99 -18.10 7.99
N LEU A 74 -27.11 -18.80 8.72
CA LEU A 74 -27.50 -19.94 9.56
C LEU A 74 -28.50 -19.52 10.66
N ILE A 75 -28.24 -18.40 11.33
CA ILE A 75 -29.12 -17.88 12.39
C ILE A 75 -30.43 -17.41 11.81
N THR A 76 -30.45 -16.75 10.65
CA THR A 76 -31.70 -16.38 9.93
C THR A 76 -32.55 -17.61 9.67
N HIS A 77 -31.93 -18.68 9.14
CA HIS A 77 -32.65 -19.91 8.88
C HIS A 77 -33.23 -20.53 10.16
N LYS A 78 -32.46 -20.62 11.24
CA LYS A 78 -32.94 -21.14 12.54
C LYS A 78 -34.06 -20.29 13.12
N ASN A 79 -33.94 -18.98 13.07
CA ASN A 79 -34.99 -18.09 13.57
C ASN A 79 -36.32 -18.30 12.80
N ALA A 80 -36.25 -18.51 11.49
CA ALA A 80 -37.41 -18.72 10.63
C ALA A 80 -38.01 -20.12 10.77
N THR A 81 -37.23 -21.15 11.14
CA THR A 81 -37.71 -22.55 11.13
C THR A 81 -37.88 -23.16 12.52
N VAL A 82 -37.01 -22.81 13.46
CA VAL A 82 -36.96 -23.44 14.80
C VAL A 82 -37.56 -22.54 15.87
N PHE A 83 -37.32 -21.22 15.78
CA PHE A 83 -37.67 -20.26 16.82
C PHE A 83 -38.85 -19.35 16.43
N GLN A 84 -39.76 -19.81 15.55
CA GLN A 84 -40.87 -19.00 14.99
C GLN A 84 -41.71 -18.24 16.02
N GLU A 85 -41.91 -18.84 17.22
CA GLU A 85 -42.74 -18.27 18.29
C GLU A 85 -41.88 -17.84 19.52
N LEU A 86 -40.56 -17.88 19.39
CA LEU A 86 -39.64 -17.56 20.47
C LEU A 86 -38.77 -16.35 20.11
N PRO A 87 -38.18 -15.65 21.07
CA PRO A 87 -37.14 -14.68 20.79
C PRO A 87 -36.01 -15.36 20.02
N GLY A 88 -35.77 -14.91 18.78
CA GLY A 88 -34.71 -15.48 17.95
C GLY A 88 -33.30 -15.21 18.49
N CYS A 89 -32.31 -15.94 17.95
CA CYS A 89 -30.92 -15.66 18.23
C CYS A 89 -30.46 -14.36 17.56
N PRO A 90 -29.62 -13.54 18.24
CA PRO A 90 -29.11 -12.31 17.65
C PRO A 90 -28.16 -12.62 16.50
N GLN A 91 -28.08 -11.69 15.55
CA GLN A 91 -27.15 -11.70 14.43
C GLN A 91 -26.19 -10.51 14.53
N PHE A 92 -25.09 -10.55 13.82
CA PHE A 92 -24.22 -9.40 13.69
C PHE A 92 -24.90 -8.29 12.89
N THR A 93 -24.89 -7.08 13.43
CA THR A 93 -25.22 -5.88 12.66
C THR A 93 -24.04 -5.49 11.75
N ASP A 94 -24.30 -4.61 10.77
CA ASP A 94 -23.22 -4.07 9.93
C ASP A 94 -22.17 -3.31 10.77
N GLU A 95 -22.58 -2.57 11.79
CA GLU A 95 -21.66 -1.87 12.69
C GLU A 95 -20.77 -2.85 13.48
N GLN A 96 -21.34 -3.93 14.00
CA GLN A 96 -20.57 -4.96 14.70
C GLN A 96 -19.60 -5.68 13.75
N THR A 97 -20.05 -5.97 12.53
CA THR A 97 -19.20 -6.56 11.49
C THR A 97 -18.03 -5.63 11.14
N ASN A 98 -18.29 -4.35 10.90
CA ASN A 98 -17.26 -3.35 10.64
C ASN A 98 -16.30 -3.20 11.83
N TYR A 99 -16.79 -3.26 13.06
CA TYR A 99 -15.93 -3.26 14.25
C TYR A 99 -15.00 -4.48 14.29
N LEU A 100 -15.48 -5.68 13.97
CA LEU A 100 -14.64 -6.88 13.88
C LEU A 100 -13.57 -6.75 12.80
N LEU A 101 -13.95 -6.31 11.60
CA LEU A 101 -13.04 -6.15 10.47
C LEU A 101 -11.97 -5.10 10.75
N SER A 102 -12.35 -3.95 11.27
CA SER A 102 -11.41 -2.88 11.63
C SER A 102 -10.51 -3.28 12.78
N SER A 103 -11.02 -4.01 13.78
CA SER A 103 -10.23 -4.53 14.89
C SER A 103 -9.19 -5.54 14.43
N ALA A 104 -9.51 -6.40 13.45
CA ALA A 104 -8.55 -7.36 12.91
C ALA A 104 -7.35 -6.65 12.25
N ILE A 105 -7.60 -5.60 11.45
CA ILE A 105 -6.54 -4.75 10.89
C ILE A 105 -5.75 -4.08 12.01
N ALA A 106 -6.43 -3.43 12.95
CA ALA A 106 -5.79 -2.69 14.05
C ALA A 106 -4.87 -3.58 14.90
N LEU A 107 -5.27 -4.81 15.21
CA LEU A 107 -4.45 -5.77 15.95
C LEU A 107 -3.14 -6.07 15.23
N LEU A 108 -3.17 -6.29 13.91
CA LEU A 108 -1.98 -6.58 13.13
C LEU A 108 -1.07 -5.35 12.99
N LEU A 109 -1.64 -4.17 12.77
CA LEU A 109 -0.89 -2.91 12.71
C LEU A 109 -0.18 -2.58 14.03
N MET A 110 -0.77 -2.95 15.16
CA MET A 110 -0.21 -2.73 16.51
C MET A 110 0.74 -3.84 16.98
N THR A 111 0.98 -4.88 16.17
CA THR A 111 1.88 -5.99 16.52
C THR A 111 3.36 -5.60 16.56
N PRO A 112 3.92 -4.80 15.64
CA PRO A 112 5.32 -4.43 15.71
C PRO A 112 5.66 -3.67 17.00
N PRO A 113 6.78 -3.94 17.66
CA PRO A 113 7.17 -3.24 18.91
C PRO A 113 7.17 -1.72 18.74
N LYS A 114 7.60 -1.21 17.60
CA LYS A 114 7.61 0.21 17.28
C LYS A 114 6.22 0.85 17.24
N ALA A 115 5.19 0.10 16.90
CA ALA A 115 3.81 0.61 16.86
C ALA A 115 3.34 1.12 18.24
N SER A 116 3.89 0.60 19.35
CA SER A 116 3.52 1.04 20.70
C SER A 116 3.86 2.51 20.97
N THR A 117 4.91 3.05 20.35
CA THR A 117 5.40 4.43 20.53
C THR A 117 5.19 5.31 19.30
N ALA A 118 4.91 4.73 18.15
CA ALA A 118 4.72 5.47 16.90
C ALA A 118 3.47 6.36 16.96
N HIS A 119 3.55 7.56 16.40
CA HIS A 119 2.42 8.48 16.22
C HIS A 119 1.63 8.14 14.95
N ALA A 120 2.32 7.80 13.85
CA ALA A 120 1.71 7.35 12.61
C ALA A 120 1.93 5.85 12.41
N ILE A 121 0.85 5.13 12.12
CA ILE A 121 0.83 3.68 11.99
C ILE A 121 0.16 3.33 10.67
N GLY A 122 0.77 2.45 9.89
CA GLY A 122 0.21 2.14 8.58
C GLY A 122 0.65 0.80 8.03
N GLU A 123 0.14 0.55 6.83
CA GLU A 123 0.38 -0.65 6.06
C GLU A 123 0.65 -0.29 4.60
N ARG A 124 1.52 -1.05 3.96
CA ARG A 124 1.87 -0.90 2.56
C ARG A 124 1.60 -2.19 1.79
N THR A 125 0.52 -2.20 1.03
CA THR A 125 0.24 -3.18 -0.03
C THR A 125 -0.03 -2.43 -1.33
N PRO A 126 0.66 -2.76 -2.44
CA PRO A 126 0.42 -2.09 -3.72
C PRO A 126 -1.06 -2.05 -4.10
N ASP A 127 -1.78 -3.15 -3.90
CA ASP A 127 -3.18 -3.31 -4.30
C ASP A 127 -4.20 -2.72 -3.30
N ASN A 128 -3.78 -1.95 -2.29
CA ASN A 128 -4.71 -1.31 -1.34
C ASN A 128 -5.76 -0.43 -2.02
N HIS A 129 -5.46 0.11 -3.22
CA HIS A 129 -6.40 0.94 -3.98
C HIS A 129 -7.72 0.22 -4.27
N THR A 130 -7.71 -1.09 -4.50
CA THR A 130 -8.91 -1.89 -4.77
C THR A 130 -9.89 -1.91 -3.59
N SER A 131 -9.43 -1.57 -2.39
CA SER A 131 -10.19 -1.62 -1.14
C SER A 131 -10.30 -0.25 -0.45
N PHE A 132 -9.95 0.83 -1.11
CA PHE A 132 -10.02 2.18 -0.54
C PHE A 132 -11.39 2.55 0.02
N PRO A 133 -12.53 2.29 -0.66
CA PRO A 133 -13.84 2.56 -0.08
C PRO A 133 -14.09 1.82 1.23
N LEU A 134 -13.71 0.55 1.31
CA LEU A 134 -13.82 -0.26 2.52
C LEU A 134 -12.92 0.29 3.63
N LEU A 135 -11.64 0.53 3.34
CA LEU A 135 -10.69 1.08 4.31
C LEU A 135 -11.14 2.45 4.84
N ALA A 136 -11.68 3.30 3.97
CA ALA A 136 -12.21 4.60 4.37
C ALA A 136 -13.48 4.51 5.22
N ALA A 137 -14.32 3.51 4.99
CA ALA A 137 -15.50 3.24 5.81
C ALA A 137 -15.12 2.68 7.19
N LEU A 138 -14.16 1.76 7.25
CA LEU A 138 -13.66 1.19 8.50
C LEU A 138 -12.85 2.20 9.33
N PHE A 139 -12.14 3.12 8.67
CA PHE A 139 -11.26 4.10 9.27
C PHE A 139 -11.48 5.49 8.66
N PRO A 140 -12.53 6.22 9.09
CA PRO A 140 -12.89 7.50 8.49
C PRO A 140 -11.80 8.59 8.57
N ALA A 141 -10.87 8.50 9.53
CA ALA A 141 -9.74 9.41 9.68
C ALA A 141 -8.44 8.94 8.99
N ALA A 142 -8.44 7.77 8.34
CA ALA A 142 -7.24 7.23 7.69
C ALA A 142 -6.78 8.10 6.52
N ARG A 143 -5.48 8.14 6.31
CA ARG A 143 -4.78 8.82 5.21
C ARG A 143 -4.31 7.82 4.18
N PHE A 144 -4.31 8.21 2.91
CA PHE A 144 -3.95 7.34 1.78
C PHE A 144 -2.78 7.95 1.02
N ILE A 145 -1.71 7.19 0.85
CA ILE A 145 -0.50 7.59 0.13
C ILE A 145 -0.44 6.79 -1.16
N HIS A 146 -0.61 7.46 -2.28
CA HIS A 146 -0.44 6.89 -3.61
C HIS A 146 0.98 7.17 -4.12
N VAL A 147 1.80 6.12 -4.22
CA VAL A 147 3.13 6.20 -4.81
C VAL A 147 3.02 5.97 -6.30
N VAL A 148 3.40 6.96 -7.08
CA VAL A 148 3.42 6.89 -8.54
C VAL A 148 4.85 6.99 -9.07
N ARG A 149 5.09 6.31 -10.17
CA ARG A 149 6.34 6.32 -10.94
C ARG A 149 6.00 6.26 -12.42
N ASP A 150 6.89 6.75 -13.28
CA ASP A 150 6.74 6.58 -14.73
C ASP A 150 6.37 5.13 -15.07
N GLY A 151 5.24 4.96 -15.77
CA GLY A 151 4.72 3.64 -16.09
C GLY A 151 5.65 2.79 -16.95
N ARG A 152 6.48 3.43 -17.79
CA ARG A 152 7.49 2.77 -18.61
C ARG A 152 8.58 2.16 -17.75
N ASP A 153 8.99 2.87 -16.70
CA ASP A 153 9.92 2.37 -15.69
C ASP A 153 9.31 1.27 -14.81
N CYS A 154 8.04 1.41 -14.43
CA CYS A 154 7.30 0.36 -13.72
C CYS A 154 7.27 -0.93 -14.56
N THR A 155 6.95 -0.82 -15.86
CA THR A 155 6.92 -1.94 -16.81
C THR A 155 8.27 -2.65 -16.89
N THR A 156 9.34 -1.88 -17.12
CA THR A 156 10.71 -2.41 -17.16
C THR A 156 11.08 -3.10 -15.86
N SER A 157 10.78 -2.46 -14.72
CA SER A 157 11.08 -3.00 -13.40
C SER A 157 10.28 -4.26 -13.09
N THR A 158 9.00 -4.33 -13.50
CA THR A 158 8.15 -5.51 -13.34
C THR A 158 8.65 -6.66 -14.18
N TRP A 159 9.02 -6.41 -15.43
CA TRP A 159 9.59 -7.43 -16.33
C TRP A 159 10.80 -8.16 -15.70
N PHE A 160 11.79 -7.40 -15.22
CA PHE A 160 12.98 -7.99 -14.57
C PHE A 160 12.65 -8.63 -13.22
N HIS A 161 11.68 -8.11 -12.50
CA HIS A 161 11.24 -8.68 -11.24
C HIS A 161 10.60 -10.05 -11.44
N ASN A 162 9.67 -10.18 -12.38
CA ASN A 162 9.00 -11.44 -12.68
C ASN A 162 10.00 -12.50 -13.17
N LYS A 163 10.90 -12.12 -14.08
CA LYS A 163 12.00 -13.01 -14.51
C LYS A 163 12.88 -13.50 -13.36
N ARG A 164 13.02 -12.73 -12.30
CA ARG A 164 13.80 -13.12 -11.12
C ARG A 164 13.02 -14.05 -10.19
N ILE A 165 11.70 -13.82 -10.04
CA ILE A 165 10.86 -14.57 -9.08
C ILE A 165 10.38 -15.87 -9.68
N ASP A 166 9.82 -15.83 -10.89
CA ASP A 166 9.31 -16.99 -11.62
C ASP A 166 9.61 -16.85 -13.12
N PRO A 167 10.81 -17.25 -13.56
CA PRO A 167 11.21 -17.14 -14.95
C PRO A 167 10.38 -18.06 -15.88
N GLU A 168 9.86 -19.18 -15.39
CA GLU A 168 9.07 -20.12 -16.18
C GLU A 168 7.67 -19.58 -16.44
N GLU A 169 7.00 -19.03 -15.42
CA GLU A 169 5.71 -18.36 -15.56
C GLU A 169 5.85 -17.15 -16.50
N GLN A 170 6.87 -16.31 -16.27
CA GLN A 170 7.11 -15.16 -17.13
C GLN A 170 7.32 -15.53 -18.60
N ALA A 171 8.08 -16.61 -18.89
CA ALA A 171 8.33 -17.06 -20.25
C ALA A 171 7.11 -17.73 -20.90
N ARG A 172 6.23 -18.33 -20.10
CA ARG A 172 4.97 -18.91 -20.59
C ARG A 172 3.98 -17.82 -21.00
N ASP A 173 3.89 -16.74 -20.20
CA ASP A 173 2.91 -15.68 -20.42
C ASP A 173 3.38 -14.65 -21.47
N PHE A 174 4.69 -14.36 -21.52
CA PHE A 174 5.28 -13.37 -22.43
C PHE A 174 6.66 -13.82 -22.91
N ALA A 175 6.83 -13.99 -24.21
CA ALA A 175 8.13 -14.38 -24.78
C ALA A 175 9.16 -13.24 -24.71
N SER A 176 8.70 -11.99 -24.68
CA SER A 176 9.57 -10.80 -24.71
C SER A 176 9.00 -9.62 -23.93
N LEU A 177 9.87 -8.66 -23.57
CA LEU A 177 9.43 -7.39 -22.99
C LEU A 177 8.43 -6.66 -23.93
N GLN A 178 8.63 -6.76 -25.23
CA GLN A 178 7.79 -6.13 -26.25
C GLN A 178 6.32 -6.61 -26.20
N GLU A 179 6.11 -7.89 -25.89
CA GLU A 179 4.76 -8.44 -25.67
C GLU A 179 4.16 -8.00 -24.34
N PHE A 180 4.99 -7.78 -23.34
CA PHE A 180 4.58 -7.35 -22.00
C PHE A 180 4.20 -5.85 -21.92
N VAL A 181 4.67 -5.01 -22.85
CA VAL A 181 4.49 -3.54 -22.82
C VAL A 181 3.01 -3.13 -22.74
N GLU A 182 2.15 -3.65 -23.64
CA GLU A 182 0.74 -3.24 -23.67
C GLU A 182 -0.06 -3.71 -22.44
N PRO A 183 0.00 -4.98 -22.02
CA PRO A 183 -0.64 -5.41 -20.77
C PRO A 183 -0.19 -4.61 -19.57
N ALA A 184 1.11 -4.33 -19.46
CA ALA A 184 1.67 -3.51 -18.37
C ALA A 184 1.20 -2.05 -18.43
N ALA A 185 1.12 -1.45 -19.62
CA ALA A 185 0.58 -0.10 -19.82
C ALA A 185 -0.88 0.00 -19.39
N ARG A 186 -1.72 -0.99 -19.75
CA ARG A 186 -3.13 -1.05 -19.34
C ARG A 186 -3.25 -1.19 -17.82
N HIS A 187 -2.51 -2.12 -17.22
CA HIS A 187 -2.51 -2.31 -15.76
C HIS A 187 -2.09 -1.04 -15.02
N TRP A 188 -0.95 -0.43 -15.41
CA TRP A 188 -0.47 0.81 -14.80
C TRP A 188 -1.50 1.94 -14.92
N SER A 189 -2.08 2.11 -16.12
CA SER A 189 -3.09 3.15 -16.37
C SER A 189 -4.33 2.95 -15.51
N THR A 190 -4.82 1.72 -15.37
CA THR A 190 -5.98 1.40 -14.54
C THR A 190 -5.72 1.74 -13.08
N VAL A 191 -4.63 1.21 -12.50
CA VAL A 191 -4.27 1.47 -11.10
C VAL A 191 -4.13 2.96 -10.81
N VAL A 192 -3.40 3.68 -11.67
CA VAL A 192 -3.18 5.11 -11.47
C VAL A 192 -4.46 5.92 -11.64
N ALA A 193 -5.29 5.60 -12.64
CA ALA A 193 -6.58 6.26 -12.84
C ALA A 193 -7.52 6.07 -11.65
N GLU A 194 -7.63 4.86 -11.12
CA GLU A 194 -8.45 4.55 -9.93
C GLU A 194 -7.98 5.32 -8.70
N CYS A 195 -6.66 5.35 -8.45
CA CYS A 195 -6.08 6.11 -7.33
C CYS A 195 -6.32 7.61 -7.48
N LEU A 196 -6.17 8.17 -8.68
CA LEU A 196 -6.42 9.59 -8.94
C LEU A 196 -7.90 9.94 -8.75
N ALA A 197 -8.81 9.14 -9.32
CA ALA A 197 -10.24 9.34 -9.18
C ALA A 197 -10.69 9.26 -7.71
N TRP A 198 -10.18 8.29 -6.95
CA TRP A 198 -10.42 8.21 -5.52
C TRP A 198 -9.93 9.45 -4.77
N SER A 199 -8.71 9.90 -5.08
CA SER A 199 -8.10 11.06 -4.44
C SER A 199 -8.93 12.34 -4.60
N GLU A 200 -9.59 12.53 -5.75
CA GLU A 200 -10.48 13.66 -5.99
C GLU A 200 -11.73 13.65 -5.10
N THR A 201 -12.18 12.47 -4.69
CA THR A 201 -13.34 12.33 -3.77
C THR A 201 -12.97 12.50 -2.30
N GLN A 202 -11.67 12.54 -1.96
CA GLN A 202 -11.17 12.51 -0.58
C GLN A 202 -10.20 13.68 -0.31
N PRO A 203 -10.65 14.93 -0.40
CA PRO A 203 -9.76 16.09 -0.22
C PRO A 203 -9.09 16.06 1.16
N GLY A 204 -7.78 16.29 1.18
CA GLY A 204 -6.97 16.31 2.41
C GLY A 204 -6.62 14.94 3.02
N ARG A 205 -7.22 13.86 2.53
CA ARG A 205 -6.95 12.48 3.01
C ARG A 205 -6.03 11.68 2.08
N CYS A 206 -5.80 12.15 0.86
CA CYS A 206 -4.94 11.49 -0.11
C CYS A 206 -3.72 12.34 -0.43
N MET A 207 -2.56 11.71 -0.57
CA MET A 207 -1.32 12.32 -1.00
C MET A 207 -0.71 11.51 -2.14
N LEU A 208 -0.40 12.19 -3.25
CA LEU A 208 0.40 11.63 -4.33
C LEU A 208 1.89 11.84 -4.01
N VAL A 209 2.68 10.77 -4.07
CA VAL A 209 4.13 10.77 -3.90
C VAL A 209 4.77 10.27 -5.19
N ARG A 210 5.51 11.13 -5.89
CA ARG A 210 6.24 10.71 -7.09
C ARG A 210 7.58 10.10 -6.69
N TYR A 211 7.88 8.94 -7.28
CA TYR A 211 9.16 8.27 -7.09
C TYR A 211 10.33 9.17 -7.48
N GLU A 212 10.18 9.90 -8.58
CA GLU A 212 11.17 10.80 -9.12
C GLU A 212 11.48 11.96 -8.16
N ASP A 213 10.45 12.55 -7.53
CA ASP A 213 10.65 13.62 -6.54
C ASP A 213 11.45 13.13 -5.32
N LEU A 214 11.22 11.88 -4.89
CA LEU A 214 12.00 11.27 -3.80
C LEU A 214 13.48 11.02 -4.20
N VAL A 215 13.77 10.82 -5.49
CA VAL A 215 15.14 10.66 -6.00
C VAL A 215 15.82 12.01 -6.18
N GLU A 216 15.12 12.97 -6.78
CA GLU A 216 15.68 14.26 -7.20
C GLU A 216 15.71 15.30 -6.07
N GLN A 217 14.66 15.31 -5.23
CA GLN A 217 14.47 16.27 -4.15
C GLN A 217 14.04 15.56 -2.85
N PRO A 218 14.85 14.63 -2.34
CA PRO A 218 14.47 13.72 -1.25
C PRO A 218 14.05 14.44 0.03
N ASP A 219 14.74 15.53 0.41
CA ASP A 219 14.44 16.24 1.65
C ASP A 219 13.08 16.93 1.62
N ASP A 220 12.74 17.57 0.51
CA ASP A 220 11.45 18.24 0.34
C ASP A 220 10.30 17.24 0.22
N ALA A 221 10.51 16.16 -0.52
CA ALA A 221 9.53 15.09 -0.64
C ALA A 221 9.25 14.42 0.72
N LEU A 222 10.30 14.16 1.51
CA LEU A 222 10.16 13.61 2.86
C LEU A 222 9.47 14.58 3.82
N ARG A 223 9.81 15.89 3.81
CA ARG A 223 9.12 16.88 4.65
C ARG A 223 7.63 16.96 4.33
N LYS A 224 7.25 16.95 3.06
CA LYS A 224 5.84 16.91 2.64
C LYS A 224 5.14 15.64 3.15
N LEU A 225 5.78 14.49 3.01
CA LEU A 225 5.25 13.20 3.45
C LEU A 225 5.06 13.16 4.98
N PHE A 226 6.05 13.65 5.75
CA PHE A 226 5.97 13.71 7.20
C PHE A 226 4.92 14.72 7.69
N GLY A 227 4.82 15.87 7.03
CA GLY A 227 3.74 16.83 7.28
C GLY A 227 2.36 16.23 7.02
N PHE A 228 2.22 15.47 5.91
CA PHE A 228 0.98 14.75 5.63
C PHE A 228 0.65 13.70 6.69
N LEU A 229 1.62 13.06 7.32
CA LEU A 229 1.42 12.10 8.40
C LEU A 229 1.35 12.74 9.79
N ALA A 230 1.51 14.08 9.90
CA ALA A 230 1.55 14.84 11.15
C ALA A 230 2.64 14.35 12.11
N VAL A 231 3.82 14.00 11.59
CA VAL A 231 5.00 13.59 12.36
C VAL A 231 6.13 14.62 12.21
N ALA A 232 7.14 14.56 13.08
CA ALA A 232 8.24 15.51 13.07
C ALA A 232 9.02 15.51 11.75
N ALA A 233 9.42 16.70 11.26
CA ALA A 233 10.18 16.86 10.02
C ALA A 233 11.47 17.66 10.23
N SER A 234 12.14 17.48 11.40
CA SER A 234 13.42 18.13 11.68
C SER A 234 14.49 17.67 10.68
N GLU A 235 15.50 18.50 10.46
CA GLU A 235 16.58 18.19 9.53
C GLU A 235 17.28 16.86 9.85
N SER A 236 17.51 16.57 11.13
CA SER A 236 18.13 15.32 11.57
C SER A 236 17.24 14.09 11.28
N VAL A 237 15.92 14.20 11.41
CA VAL A 237 14.98 13.12 11.08
C VAL A 237 14.94 12.90 9.58
N VAL A 238 14.85 13.96 8.78
CA VAL A 238 14.86 13.88 7.32
C VAL A 238 16.15 13.24 6.81
N ALA A 239 17.32 13.70 7.31
CA ALA A 239 18.63 13.16 6.95
C ALA A 239 18.74 11.66 7.30
N ARG A 240 18.28 11.26 8.47
CA ARG A 240 18.22 9.84 8.90
C ARG A 240 17.39 9.00 7.93
N CYS A 241 16.20 9.45 7.58
CA CYS A 241 15.31 8.70 6.68
C CYS A 241 15.89 8.62 5.28
N ARG A 242 16.43 9.71 4.75
CA ARG A 242 17.14 9.75 3.46
C ARG A 242 18.30 8.76 3.43
N GLN A 243 19.14 8.73 4.47
CA GLN A 243 20.29 7.82 4.54
C GLN A 243 19.85 6.36 4.59
N ALA A 244 18.79 6.04 5.37
CA ALA A 244 18.26 4.68 5.45
C ALA A 244 17.68 4.19 4.11
N GLY A 245 17.10 5.10 3.32
CA GLY A 245 16.59 4.83 1.98
C GLY A 245 17.60 5.03 0.85
N ALA A 246 18.83 5.43 1.12
CA ALA A 246 19.84 5.62 0.09
C ALA A 246 20.10 4.32 -0.67
N PHE A 247 20.18 4.40 -2.01
CA PHE A 247 20.32 3.22 -2.85
C PHE A 247 21.54 2.38 -2.46
N GLU A 248 22.68 3.01 -2.17
CA GLU A 248 23.90 2.31 -1.72
C GLU A 248 23.69 1.55 -0.41
N THR A 249 22.91 2.11 0.53
CA THR A 249 22.52 1.42 1.77
C THR A 249 21.68 0.18 1.47
N LEU A 250 20.68 0.32 0.62
CA LEU A 250 19.73 -0.76 0.28
C LEU A 250 20.34 -1.83 -0.62
N SER A 251 21.27 -1.44 -1.47
CA SER A 251 21.99 -2.33 -2.40
C SER A 251 23.26 -2.94 -1.82
N ARG A 252 23.58 -2.65 -0.54
CA ARG A 252 24.77 -3.12 0.17
C ARG A 252 26.08 -2.61 -0.47
N GLY A 253 26.13 -1.33 -0.78
CA GLY A 253 27.33 -0.64 -1.27
C GLY A 253 27.41 -0.48 -2.79
N ARG A 254 26.41 -0.95 -3.55
CA ARG A 254 26.37 -0.76 -5.00
C ARG A 254 25.88 0.66 -5.33
N PRO A 255 26.59 1.43 -6.18
CA PRO A 255 26.18 2.76 -6.57
C PRO A 255 24.92 2.74 -7.44
N ALA A 256 24.10 3.79 -7.34
CA ALA A 256 22.96 3.99 -8.21
C ALA A 256 23.40 4.02 -9.69
N GLY A 257 22.60 3.40 -10.56
CA GLY A 257 22.92 3.24 -11.98
C GLY A 257 23.59 1.90 -12.33
N GLN A 258 24.29 1.27 -11.41
CA GLN A 258 24.84 -0.07 -11.61
C GLN A 258 23.73 -1.13 -11.46
N GLU A 259 23.40 -1.80 -12.56
CA GLU A 259 22.33 -2.81 -12.58
C GLU A 259 22.76 -4.10 -11.89
N ASP A 260 21.82 -4.67 -11.11
CA ASP A 260 21.86 -6.06 -10.64
C ASP A 260 20.47 -6.66 -10.79
N ARG A 261 20.29 -7.54 -11.78
CA ARG A 261 18.99 -8.16 -12.13
C ARG A 261 18.50 -9.15 -11.10
N MET A 262 19.36 -9.61 -10.21
CA MET A 262 19.02 -10.52 -9.12
C MET A 262 18.62 -9.76 -7.84
N SER A 263 18.80 -8.44 -7.79
CA SER A 263 18.47 -7.60 -6.65
C SER A 263 17.04 -7.05 -6.76
N LEU A 264 16.36 -6.95 -5.59
CA LEU A 264 15.11 -6.18 -5.48
C LEU A 264 15.34 -4.70 -5.84
N PHE A 265 16.48 -4.16 -5.43
CA PHE A 265 16.95 -2.81 -5.76
C PHE A 265 17.84 -2.89 -7.00
N ARG A 266 17.23 -3.01 -8.17
CA ARG A 266 17.91 -3.34 -9.41
C ARG A 266 18.91 -2.26 -9.86
N ARG A 267 18.47 -1.02 -10.02
CA ARG A 267 19.28 0.07 -10.60
C ARG A 267 19.25 1.38 -9.81
N GLY A 268 18.12 1.73 -9.20
CA GLY A 268 17.98 2.89 -8.31
C GLY A 268 17.87 4.25 -9.00
N LEU A 269 17.68 4.31 -10.32
CA LEU A 269 17.51 5.54 -11.08
C LEU A 269 16.22 5.51 -11.91
N PRO A 270 15.54 6.67 -12.09
CA PRO A 270 14.46 6.82 -13.07
C PRO A 270 14.98 6.81 -14.51
N GLY A 271 14.10 6.60 -15.48
CA GLY A 271 14.41 6.65 -16.90
C GLY A 271 15.07 5.39 -17.46
N ASP A 272 15.11 4.29 -16.71
CA ASP A 272 15.74 3.04 -17.17
C ASP A 272 15.04 2.41 -18.37
N TRP A 273 13.76 2.71 -18.57
CA TRP A 273 13.01 2.23 -19.72
C TRP A 273 13.64 2.61 -21.07
N HIS A 274 14.36 3.72 -21.15
CA HIS A 274 15.09 4.14 -22.35
C HIS A 274 16.14 3.10 -22.82
N ASN A 275 16.64 2.28 -21.90
CA ASN A 275 17.64 1.25 -22.22
C ASN A 275 16.98 -0.05 -22.74
N HIS A 276 15.65 -0.17 -22.65
CA HIS A 276 14.94 -1.43 -22.86
C HIS A 276 13.80 -1.35 -23.87
N PHE A 277 13.15 -0.19 -23.99
CA PHE A 277 12.08 0.03 -24.94
C PHE A 277 12.64 0.40 -26.31
N SER A 278 12.10 -0.22 -27.35
CA SER A 278 12.25 0.30 -28.71
C SER A 278 11.36 1.53 -28.92
N ALA A 279 11.57 2.27 -30.01
CA ALA A 279 10.67 3.37 -30.41
C ALA A 279 9.21 2.90 -30.56
N ALA A 280 9.00 1.70 -31.11
CA ALA A 280 7.67 1.11 -31.26
C ALA A 280 7.03 0.78 -29.92
N ASP A 281 7.80 0.33 -28.91
CA ASP A 281 7.31 0.09 -27.56
C ASP A 281 6.85 1.39 -26.90
N GLY A 282 7.62 2.46 -27.05
CA GLY A 282 7.25 3.78 -26.59
C GLY A 282 5.93 4.26 -27.19
N VAL A 283 5.75 4.13 -28.50
CA VAL A 283 4.50 4.48 -29.19
C VAL A 283 3.32 3.66 -28.65
N ARG A 284 3.46 2.33 -28.51
CA ARG A 284 2.40 1.47 -27.99
C ARG A 284 2.04 1.82 -26.54
N PHE A 285 3.03 2.09 -25.71
CA PHE A 285 2.80 2.51 -24.33
C PHE A 285 2.05 3.84 -24.26
N LEU A 286 2.47 4.82 -25.03
CA LEU A 286 1.84 6.15 -25.10
C LEU A 286 0.41 6.11 -25.65
N ALA A 287 0.12 5.23 -26.58
CA ALA A 287 -1.24 5.05 -27.10
C ALA A 287 -2.24 4.64 -26.01
N ILE A 288 -1.78 3.96 -24.95
CA ILE A 288 -2.62 3.49 -23.84
C ILE A 288 -2.52 4.46 -22.65
N ALA A 289 -1.31 4.79 -22.22
CA ALA A 289 -1.03 5.48 -20.97
C ALA A 289 -0.78 6.99 -21.13
N GLY A 290 -0.70 7.49 -22.37
CA GLY A 290 -0.32 8.87 -22.69
C GLY A 290 -1.10 9.95 -21.93
N PRO A 291 -2.43 9.90 -21.85
CA PRO A 291 -3.22 10.90 -21.13
C PRO A 291 -2.86 10.95 -19.62
N ILE A 292 -2.63 9.81 -19.00
CA ILE A 292 -2.27 9.74 -17.56
C ILE A 292 -0.82 10.18 -17.35
N LEU A 293 0.11 9.76 -18.23
CA LEU A 293 1.49 10.24 -18.19
C LEU A 293 1.55 11.77 -18.29
N ALA A 294 0.85 12.35 -19.24
CA ALA A 294 0.79 13.80 -19.43
C ALA A 294 0.18 14.52 -18.20
N ARG A 295 -0.89 13.97 -17.61
CA ARG A 295 -1.51 14.50 -16.39
C ARG A 295 -0.53 14.51 -15.20
N LEU A 296 0.36 13.54 -15.13
CA LEU A 296 1.37 13.41 -14.08
C LEU A 296 2.69 14.09 -14.40
N GLY A 297 2.81 14.74 -15.58
CA GLY A 297 4.02 15.44 -16.03
C GLY A 297 5.16 14.52 -16.48
N TYR A 298 4.85 13.28 -16.89
CA TYR A 298 5.79 12.39 -17.55
C TYR A 298 5.76 12.64 -19.07
N THR A 299 6.91 12.97 -19.66
CA THR A 299 7.09 13.25 -21.10
C THR A 299 7.69 12.05 -21.84
#